data_f69cdcbcf5326e77b89f2d0b51836ad0
#
_entry.id   f69cdcbcf5326e77b89f2d0b51836ad0
#
_cell.length_a   1.000
_cell.length_b   1.000
_cell.length_c   1.000
_cell.angle_alpha   90.00
_cell.angle_beta   90.00
_cell.angle_gamma   90.00
#
_symmetry.space_group_name_H-M   'P 1'
#
loop_
_entity.id
_entity.type
_entity.pdbx_description
1 polymer ?
#
loop_
_entity_poly.entity_id
_entity_poly.type
_entity_poly.pdbx_seq_one_letter_code
_entity_poly.pdbx_strand_id
1 'polypeptide(L)'
;GFPRVDEWSPGEEAEPPTEVLARINRNAGTDVASDQPTISQDVAEILGLVSAGQRTPLKEEQIARLFRARGADFSAVCNLANSLREKTNGDTVSYVVNRNINYTNICYFKCQFCAFSKGKLSENLRGKPYDLEAEEIQRRVIEAYDRGATEVCMQGGIHPHYTGKTYVEIVKRVKEAVPEMHVHAFSPLEVWQGAQTAKLSLEEFLTELKLAGLDTLPGTAAEVLDDEVRQVLCPDKINTEQWL
;
A
#
# COMPACT_ATOMS: atom_id res chain seq x y z
N GLY A 1 -12.85 -1.60 8.90
CA GLY A 1 -12.85 -1.10 10.26
C GLY A 1 -13.99 -0.11 10.51
N PHE A 2 -14.36 0.08 11.74
CA PHE A 2 -15.32 1.10 12.15
C PHE A 2 -14.60 2.20 12.96
N PRO A 3 -15.16 3.43 13.04
CA PRO A 3 -14.52 4.53 13.74
C PRO A 3 -14.28 4.18 15.21
N ARG A 4 -13.14 4.62 15.73
CA ARG A 4 -12.76 4.48 17.13
C ARG A 4 -12.83 5.86 17.80
N VAL A 5 -12.98 5.86 19.11
CA VAL A 5 -12.85 7.08 19.90
C VAL A 5 -11.39 7.48 20.05
N ASP A 6 -11.12 8.74 20.35
CA ASP A 6 -9.76 9.28 20.43
C ASP A 6 -8.90 8.63 21.52
N GLU A 7 -9.54 8.10 22.57
CA GLU A 7 -8.90 7.43 23.68
C GLU A 7 -8.54 5.96 23.39
N TRP A 8 -9.07 5.38 22.29
CA TRP A 8 -8.78 3.99 21.94
C TRP A 8 -7.32 3.80 21.52
N SER A 9 -6.66 2.79 22.07
CA SER A 9 -5.31 2.37 21.66
C SER A 9 -5.32 0.98 21.01
N PRO A 10 -4.39 0.71 20.08
CA PRO A 10 -4.25 -0.62 19.47
C PRO A 10 -4.00 -1.70 20.52
N GLY A 11 -4.78 -2.77 20.45
CA GLY A 11 -4.73 -3.89 21.41
C GLY A 11 -5.81 -3.85 22.49
N GLU A 12 -6.54 -2.74 22.61
CA GLU A 12 -7.72 -2.70 23.48
C GLU A 12 -8.91 -3.38 22.80
N GLU A 13 -9.58 -4.27 23.56
CA GLU A 13 -10.86 -4.81 23.14
C GLU A 13 -11.92 -3.70 23.19
N ALA A 14 -12.63 -3.51 22.10
CA ALA A 14 -13.74 -2.58 22.03
C ALA A 14 -14.86 -3.20 21.20
N GLU A 15 -16.05 -3.21 21.82
CA GLU A 15 -17.25 -3.64 21.11
C GLU A 15 -17.53 -2.73 19.93
N PRO A 16 -17.94 -3.28 18.77
CA PRO A 16 -18.41 -2.47 17.66
C PRO A 16 -19.62 -1.63 18.10
N PRO A 17 -19.77 -0.40 17.56
CA PRO A 17 -20.97 0.39 17.81
C PRO A 17 -22.24 -0.41 17.54
N THR A 18 -23.25 -0.24 18.38
CA THR A 18 -24.51 -1.01 18.32
C THR A 18 -25.16 -0.98 16.94
N GLU A 19 -25.04 0.15 16.23
CA GLU A 19 -25.56 0.30 14.85
C GLU A 19 -24.80 -0.58 13.86
N VAL A 20 -23.48 -0.77 14.05
CA VAL A 20 -22.65 -1.65 13.21
C VAL A 20 -23.01 -3.10 13.47
N LEU A 21 -23.17 -3.50 14.75
CA LEU A 21 -23.63 -4.84 15.14
C LEU A 21 -25.02 -5.13 14.57
N ALA A 22 -25.96 -4.19 14.68
CA ALA A 22 -27.30 -4.33 14.13
C ALA A 22 -27.28 -4.49 12.61
N ARG A 23 -26.34 -3.86 11.90
CA ARG A 23 -26.18 -4.01 10.45
C ARG A 23 -25.56 -5.35 10.07
N ILE A 24 -24.56 -5.81 10.82
CA ILE A 24 -23.93 -7.12 10.64
C ILE A 24 -24.97 -8.22 10.87
N ASN A 25 -25.72 -8.14 11.96
CA ASN A 25 -26.74 -9.12 12.33
C ASN A 25 -27.93 -9.15 11.34
N ARG A 26 -28.32 -8.01 10.77
CA ARG A 26 -29.33 -7.96 9.70
C ARG A 26 -28.85 -8.67 8.43
N ASN A 27 -27.55 -8.56 8.11
CA ASN A 27 -26.99 -9.23 6.95
C ASN A 27 -26.75 -10.73 7.18
N ALA A 28 -26.57 -11.16 8.43
CA ALA A 28 -26.40 -12.57 8.82
C ALA A 28 -27.73 -13.31 9.00
N GLY A 29 -28.84 -12.59 9.18
CA GLY A 29 -30.17 -13.15 9.53
C GLY A 29 -31.23 -13.10 8.43
N THR A 30 -30.88 -12.81 7.18
CA THR A 30 -31.86 -12.71 6.10
C THR A 30 -32.13 -14.04 5.39
N ASP A 31 -32.88 -14.90 6.04
CA ASP A 31 -33.98 -15.57 5.36
C ASP A 31 -35.11 -14.54 5.12
N VAL A 32 -34.92 -13.58 4.23
CA VAL A 32 -35.99 -12.71 3.75
C VAL A 32 -36.38 -13.21 2.37
N ALA A 33 -37.48 -13.95 2.39
CA ALA A 33 -38.20 -14.33 1.20
C ALA A 33 -38.55 -13.09 0.34
N SER A 34 -38.31 -13.22 -0.96
CA SER A 34 -39.15 -12.77 -2.09
C SER A 34 -39.16 -11.32 -2.57
N ASP A 35 -38.26 -10.41 -2.16
CA ASP A 35 -38.07 -9.16 -2.89
C ASP A 35 -36.61 -8.72 -2.94
N GLN A 36 -35.75 -9.66 -3.33
CA GLN A 36 -34.35 -9.34 -3.61
C GLN A 36 -34.30 -8.49 -4.89
N PRO A 37 -33.80 -7.26 -4.85
CA PRO A 37 -33.58 -6.49 -6.05
C PRO A 37 -32.79 -7.30 -7.04
N THR A 38 -33.32 -7.51 -8.23
CA THR A 38 -32.70 -8.31 -9.31
C THR A 38 -31.37 -7.66 -9.70
N ILE A 39 -30.35 -8.47 -9.89
CA ILE A 39 -29.06 -8.01 -10.44
C ILE A 39 -29.32 -7.48 -11.85
N SER A 40 -28.75 -6.33 -12.18
CA SER A 40 -28.83 -5.75 -13.52
C SER A 40 -28.26 -6.71 -14.56
N GLN A 41 -28.91 -6.82 -15.72
CA GLN A 41 -28.53 -7.78 -16.77
C GLN A 41 -27.06 -7.57 -17.22
N ASP A 42 -26.63 -6.33 -17.42
CA ASP A 42 -25.28 -5.96 -17.83
C ASP A 42 -24.22 -6.40 -16.80
N VAL A 43 -24.50 -6.25 -15.50
CA VAL A 43 -23.64 -6.73 -14.43
C VAL A 43 -23.59 -8.26 -14.42
N ALA A 44 -24.74 -8.92 -14.53
CA ALA A 44 -24.80 -10.38 -14.59
C ALA A 44 -23.99 -10.96 -15.75
N GLU A 45 -24.06 -10.34 -16.93
CA GLU A 45 -23.27 -10.71 -18.10
C GLU A 45 -21.75 -10.56 -17.84
N ILE A 46 -21.31 -9.44 -17.27
CA ILE A 46 -19.89 -9.21 -16.92
C ILE A 46 -19.41 -10.24 -15.91
N LEU A 47 -20.19 -10.50 -14.85
CA LEU A 47 -19.85 -11.48 -13.82
C LEU A 47 -19.79 -12.91 -14.39
N GLY A 48 -20.68 -13.21 -15.37
CA GLY A 48 -20.67 -14.47 -16.12
C GLY A 48 -19.37 -14.70 -16.87
N LEU A 49 -18.84 -13.68 -17.54
CA LEU A 49 -17.55 -13.75 -18.23
C LEU A 49 -16.41 -14.08 -17.26
N VAL A 50 -16.37 -13.42 -16.10
CA VAL A 50 -15.35 -13.64 -15.07
C VAL A 50 -15.47 -15.06 -14.48
N SER A 51 -16.70 -15.52 -14.19
CA SER A 51 -16.96 -16.84 -13.62
C SER A 51 -16.58 -17.98 -14.56
N ALA A 52 -16.72 -17.78 -15.87
CA ALA A 52 -16.35 -18.74 -16.90
C ALA A 52 -14.83 -18.91 -17.05
N GLY A 53 -14.02 -18.17 -16.30
CA GLY A 53 -12.56 -18.25 -16.34
C GLY A 53 -11.99 -17.74 -17.67
N GLN A 54 -12.65 -16.82 -18.32
CA GLN A 54 -12.13 -16.19 -19.53
C GLN A 54 -10.77 -15.54 -19.22
N ARG A 55 -9.76 -15.90 -20.00
CA ARG A 55 -8.41 -15.30 -19.88
C ARG A 55 -8.32 -13.90 -20.49
N THR A 56 -9.35 -13.47 -21.21
CA THR A 56 -9.40 -12.14 -21.80
C THR A 56 -9.74 -11.12 -20.72
N PRO A 57 -8.90 -10.09 -20.50
CA PRO A 57 -9.19 -9.03 -19.55
C PRO A 57 -10.54 -8.36 -19.85
N LEU A 58 -11.23 -7.93 -18.79
CA LEU A 58 -12.41 -7.11 -18.93
C LEU A 58 -12.05 -5.80 -19.64
N LYS A 59 -12.97 -5.31 -20.47
CA LYS A 59 -12.83 -3.99 -21.09
C LYS A 59 -12.99 -2.89 -20.04
N GLU A 60 -12.41 -1.73 -20.33
CA GLU A 60 -12.46 -0.57 -19.42
C GLU A 60 -13.91 -0.20 -19.03
N GLU A 61 -14.84 -0.18 -19.99
CA GLU A 61 -16.24 0.14 -19.72
C GLU A 61 -16.90 -0.88 -18.78
N GLN A 62 -16.51 -2.16 -18.89
CA GLN A 62 -17.00 -3.22 -18.00
C GLN A 62 -16.47 -3.02 -16.58
N ILE A 63 -15.19 -2.70 -16.44
CA ILE A 63 -14.56 -2.40 -15.14
C ILE A 63 -15.24 -1.17 -14.53
N ALA A 64 -15.38 -0.09 -15.29
CA ALA A 64 -16.05 1.13 -14.85
C ALA A 64 -17.50 0.87 -14.41
N ARG A 65 -18.22 -0.04 -15.11
CA ARG A 65 -19.57 -0.44 -14.73
C ARG A 65 -19.59 -1.18 -13.38
N LEU A 66 -18.65 -2.09 -13.14
CA LEU A 66 -18.54 -2.79 -11.83
C LEU A 66 -18.24 -1.81 -10.69
N PHE A 67 -17.39 -0.82 -10.89
CA PHE A 67 -17.12 0.22 -9.88
C PHE A 67 -18.34 1.09 -9.56
N ARG A 68 -19.29 1.21 -10.50
CA ARG A 68 -20.57 1.93 -10.30
C ARG A 68 -21.65 1.05 -9.68
N ALA A 69 -21.39 -0.23 -9.44
CA ALA A 69 -22.38 -1.15 -8.87
C ALA A 69 -22.87 -0.67 -7.48
N ARG A 70 -24.18 -0.79 -7.25
CA ARG A 70 -24.85 -0.48 -5.98
C ARG A 70 -25.93 -1.52 -5.70
N GLY A 71 -26.33 -1.65 -4.43
CA GLY A 71 -27.39 -2.59 -4.03
C GLY A 71 -27.09 -4.04 -4.41
N ALA A 72 -28.00 -4.72 -5.09
CA ALA A 72 -27.84 -6.11 -5.52
C ALA A 72 -26.64 -6.32 -6.44
N ASP A 73 -26.38 -5.39 -7.37
CA ASP A 73 -25.21 -5.44 -8.25
C ASP A 73 -23.90 -5.45 -7.43
N PHE A 74 -23.80 -4.57 -6.44
CA PHE A 74 -22.61 -4.52 -5.57
C PHE A 74 -22.43 -5.82 -4.78
N SER A 75 -23.51 -6.35 -4.21
CA SER A 75 -23.48 -7.61 -3.48
C SER A 75 -23.03 -8.78 -4.38
N ALA A 76 -23.52 -8.81 -5.62
CA ALA A 76 -23.13 -9.84 -6.59
C ALA A 76 -21.64 -9.75 -6.96
N VAL A 77 -21.08 -8.54 -7.16
CA VAL A 77 -19.65 -8.31 -7.40
C VAL A 77 -18.83 -8.82 -6.22
N CYS A 78 -19.19 -8.46 -4.99
CA CYS A 78 -18.51 -8.89 -3.79
C CYS A 78 -18.56 -10.42 -3.59
N ASN A 79 -19.72 -11.05 -3.84
CA ASN A 79 -19.90 -12.48 -3.73
C ASN A 79 -19.02 -13.24 -4.75
N LEU A 80 -18.97 -12.77 -6.00
CA LEU A 80 -18.10 -13.39 -7.00
C LEU A 80 -16.61 -13.21 -6.61
N ALA A 81 -16.20 -12.01 -6.18
CA ALA A 81 -14.84 -11.77 -5.74
C ALA A 81 -14.45 -12.71 -4.57
N ASN A 82 -15.37 -12.91 -3.60
CA ASN A 82 -15.15 -13.84 -2.51
C ASN A 82 -15.05 -15.30 -2.98
N SER A 83 -15.90 -15.72 -3.93
CA SER A 83 -15.83 -17.07 -4.50
C SER A 83 -14.53 -17.32 -5.27
N LEU A 84 -14.00 -16.29 -5.95
CA LEU A 84 -12.69 -16.38 -6.61
C LEU A 84 -11.55 -16.50 -5.60
N ARG A 85 -11.61 -15.71 -4.53
CA ARG A 85 -10.67 -15.80 -3.41
C ARG A 85 -10.69 -17.22 -2.82
N GLU A 86 -11.89 -17.73 -2.50
CA GLU A 86 -12.06 -19.06 -1.91
C GLU A 86 -11.47 -20.15 -2.79
N LYS A 87 -11.72 -20.12 -4.11
CA LYS A 87 -11.15 -21.06 -5.07
C LYS A 87 -9.62 -21.00 -5.15
N THR A 88 -9.02 -19.84 -4.89
CA THR A 88 -7.57 -19.62 -5.01
C THR A 88 -6.85 -19.94 -3.71
N ASN A 89 -7.35 -19.45 -2.58
CA ASN A 89 -6.65 -19.48 -1.29
C ASN A 89 -7.37 -20.31 -0.21
N GLY A 90 -8.59 -20.80 -0.48
CA GLY A 90 -9.42 -21.39 0.55
C GLY A 90 -9.73 -20.39 1.67
N ASP A 91 -9.89 -20.87 2.88
CA ASP A 91 -10.14 -20.04 4.07
C ASP A 91 -8.84 -19.66 4.81
N THR A 92 -7.69 -19.89 4.20
CA THR A 92 -6.41 -19.53 4.79
C THR A 92 -6.21 -18.02 4.73
N VAL A 93 -5.92 -17.41 5.87
CA VAL A 93 -5.51 -16.01 5.99
C VAL A 93 -4.02 -15.96 6.27
N SER A 94 -3.27 -15.35 5.37
CA SER A 94 -1.84 -15.12 5.56
C SER A 94 -1.60 -13.71 6.08
N TYR A 95 -0.61 -13.57 6.93
CA TYR A 95 -0.16 -12.27 7.45
C TYR A 95 1.36 -12.24 7.55
N VAL A 96 1.92 -11.04 7.52
CA VAL A 96 3.36 -10.80 7.70
C VAL A 96 3.55 -10.02 9.00
N VAL A 97 4.44 -10.51 9.86
CA VAL A 97 4.88 -9.76 11.03
C VAL A 97 5.97 -8.81 10.58
N ASN A 98 5.66 -7.54 10.46
CA ASN A 98 6.61 -6.54 9.99
C ASN A 98 6.73 -5.35 10.92
N ARG A 99 7.79 -4.58 10.70
CA ARG A 99 7.97 -3.25 11.28
C ARG A 99 8.16 -2.21 10.19
N ASN A 100 7.35 -1.14 10.25
CA ASN A 100 7.58 0.02 9.40
C ASN A 100 8.73 0.87 9.97
N ILE A 101 9.73 1.14 9.14
CA ILE A 101 10.87 2.02 9.45
C ILE A 101 10.93 3.13 8.41
N ASN A 102 10.38 4.28 8.75
CA ASN A 102 10.56 5.48 7.94
C ASN A 102 11.93 6.07 8.31
N TYR A 103 12.90 5.97 7.40
CA TYR A 103 14.28 6.36 7.70
C TYR A 103 14.50 7.89 7.66
N THR A 104 13.67 8.65 6.95
CA THR A 104 13.66 10.11 6.99
C THR A 104 12.27 10.67 6.68
N ASN A 105 11.90 11.77 7.33
CA ASN A 105 10.72 12.57 6.97
C ASN A 105 11.09 13.87 6.22
N ILE A 106 12.37 14.08 5.95
CA ILE A 106 12.83 15.21 5.16
C ILE A 106 12.52 14.94 3.69
N CYS A 107 11.73 15.81 3.07
CA CYS A 107 11.34 15.68 1.69
C CYS A 107 11.27 17.07 1.05
N TYR A 108 11.89 17.27 -0.13
CA TYR A 108 11.82 18.53 -0.82
C TYR A 108 10.61 18.65 -1.76
N PHE A 109 9.89 17.56 -1.98
CA PHE A 109 8.65 17.54 -2.75
C PHE A 109 7.50 18.18 -1.99
N LYS A 110 6.59 18.84 -2.73
CA LYS A 110 5.51 19.65 -2.18
C LYS A 110 4.14 19.03 -2.46
N CYS A 111 3.95 17.75 -2.17
CA CYS A 111 2.67 17.10 -2.35
C CYS A 111 1.62 17.72 -1.42
N GLN A 112 0.49 18.18 -1.99
CA GLN A 112 -0.51 18.94 -1.24
C GLN A 112 -1.21 18.14 -0.14
N PHE A 113 -1.28 16.81 -0.27
CA PHE A 113 -1.92 15.91 0.69
C PHE A 113 -0.97 15.36 1.76
N CYS A 114 0.36 15.54 1.59
CA CYS A 114 1.33 14.86 2.43
C CYS A 114 1.53 15.58 3.78
N ALA A 115 1.04 14.95 4.86
CA ALA A 115 1.27 15.40 6.22
C ALA A 115 2.58 14.87 6.84
N PHE A 116 3.26 13.94 6.16
CA PHE A 116 4.50 13.29 6.63
C PHE A 116 5.75 14.14 6.35
N SER A 117 5.79 14.78 5.19
CA SER A 117 6.95 15.56 4.73
C SER A 117 7.26 16.73 5.65
N LYS A 118 8.55 16.91 5.96
CA LYS A 118 9.12 18.06 6.66
C LYS A 118 10.08 18.79 5.73
N GLY A 119 9.53 19.69 4.92
CA GLY A 119 10.32 20.69 4.20
C GLY A 119 10.65 21.88 5.12
N LYS A 120 11.49 22.80 4.63
CA LYS A 120 11.91 24.01 5.37
C LYS A 120 10.76 24.85 5.93
N LEU A 121 9.55 24.75 5.37
CA LEU A 121 8.37 25.53 5.77
C LEU A 121 7.38 24.77 6.65
N SER A 122 7.60 23.49 6.93
CA SER A 122 6.67 22.64 7.68
C SER A 122 7.18 22.21 9.05
N GLU A 123 8.13 22.96 9.61
CA GLU A 123 8.83 22.64 10.85
C GLU A 123 7.92 22.41 12.07
N ASN A 124 6.67 22.87 12.02
CA ASN A 124 5.74 22.85 13.16
C ASN A 124 4.61 21.82 13.04
N LEU A 125 4.49 21.07 11.96
CA LEU A 125 3.45 20.08 11.79
C LEU A 125 3.96 18.67 12.10
N ARG A 126 3.51 18.08 13.21
CA ARG A 126 3.74 16.67 13.60
C ARG A 126 5.20 16.27 13.82
N GLY A 127 5.93 17.03 14.63
CA GLY A 127 7.28 16.67 15.09
C GLY A 127 8.41 17.27 14.27
N LYS A 128 9.64 17.05 14.74
CA LYS A 128 10.86 17.61 14.14
C LYS A 128 11.27 16.83 12.90
N PRO A 129 11.98 17.48 11.94
CA PRO A 129 12.68 16.76 10.89
C PRO A 129 13.65 15.75 11.49
N TYR A 130 13.77 14.58 10.86
CA TYR A 130 14.75 13.57 11.22
C TYR A 130 15.32 12.87 9.99
N ASP A 131 16.52 12.39 10.15
CA ASP A 131 17.22 11.49 9.24
C ASP A 131 17.90 10.45 10.10
N LEU A 132 17.56 9.17 9.94
CA LEU A 132 18.06 8.12 10.82
C LEU A 132 19.49 7.74 10.43
N GLU A 133 20.38 7.75 11.41
CA GLU A 133 21.71 7.21 11.26
C GLU A 133 21.67 5.69 11.06
N ALA A 134 22.72 5.15 10.43
CA ALA A 134 22.80 3.72 10.10
C ALA A 134 22.60 2.82 11.33
N GLU A 135 23.20 3.20 12.46
CA GLU A 135 23.13 2.47 13.74
C GLU A 135 21.70 2.43 14.28
N GLU A 136 20.94 3.49 14.10
CA GLU A 136 19.54 3.55 14.54
C GLU A 136 18.64 2.67 13.63
N ILE A 137 18.90 2.64 12.33
CA ILE A 137 18.24 1.70 11.40
C ILE A 137 18.49 0.27 11.85
N GLN A 138 19.78 -0.11 12.05
CA GLN A 138 20.18 -1.44 12.48
C GLN A 138 19.54 -1.82 13.83
N ARG A 139 19.55 -0.91 14.80
CA ARG A 139 18.91 -1.12 16.10
C ARG A 139 17.42 -1.45 15.96
N ARG A 140 16.70 -0.72 15.11
CA ARG A 140 15.27 -0.96 14.86
C ARG A 140 15.01 -2.28 14.16
N VAL A 141 15.89 -2.68 13.26
CA VAL A 141 15.81 -3.98 12.57
C VAL A 141 16.00 -5.12 13.56
N ILE A 142 17.02 -5.07 14.40
CA ILE A 142 17.29 -6.07 15.45
C ILE A 142 16.11 -6.13 16.42
N GLU A 143 15.63 -4.99 16.91
CA GLU A 143 14.48 -4.95 17.81
C GLU A 143 13.21 -5.56 17.19
N ALA A 144 13.01 -5.35 15.88
CA ALA A 144 11.90 -5.96 15.15
C ALA A 144 12.05 -7.48 15.08
N TYR A 145 13.25 -7.96 14.75
CA TYR A 145 13.57 -9.38 14.67
C TYR A 145 13.38 -10.09 16.02
N ASP A 146 13.86 -9.50 17.10
CA ASP A 146 13.71 -10.02 18.47
C ASP A 146 12.25 -10.14 18.90
N ARG A 147 11.35 -9.35 18.28
CA ARG A 147 9.90 -9.41 18.48
C ARG A 147 9.19 -10.32 17.48
N GLY A 148 9.91 -11.05 16.66
CA GLY A 148 9.39 -12.03 15.71
C GLY A 148 9.01 -11.45 14.35
N ALA A 149 9.45 -10.23 14.01
CA ALA A 149 9.24 -9.71 12.68
C ALA A 149 10.12 -10.46 11.66
N THR A 150 9.53 -10.79 10.53
CA THR A 150 10.21 -11.44 9.39
C THR A 150 10.50 -10.43 8.27
N GLU A 151 9.92 -9.24 8.36
CA GLU A 151 10.01 -8.20 7.35
C GLU A 151 10.17 -6.81 7.99
N VAL A 152 10.93 -5.96 7.33
CA VAL A 152 10.88 -4.50 7.54
C VAL A 152 10.31 -3.83 6.30
N CYS A 153 9.33 -2.95 6.51
CA CYS A 153 8.76 -2.10 5.45
C CYS A 153 9.39 -0.71 5.57
N MET A 154 10.13 -0.28 4.54
CA MET A 154 10.95 0.92 4.62
C MET A 154 10.65 1.91 3.52
N GLN A 155 10.37 3.15 3.90
CA GLN A 155 10.12 4.27 3.00
C GLN A 155 10.59 5.56 3.67
N GLY A 156 10.84 6.58 2.87
CA GLY A 156 11.24 7.89 3.38
C GLY A 156 10.76 9.04 2.51
N GLY A 157 11.01 10.26 2.98
CA GLY A 157 10.92 11.44 2.16
C GLY A 157 12.02 11.46 1.09
N ILE A 158 11.81 12.19 0.00
CA ILE A 158 12.85 12.42 -0.99
C ILE A 158 13.80 13.48 -0.44
N HIS A 159 14.84 13.02 0.22
CA HIS A 159 15.83 13.86 0.86
C HIS A 159 16.74 14.52 -0.18
N PRO A 160 17.03 15.84 -0.10
CA PRO A 160 17.78 16.55 -1.13
C PRO A 160 19.23 16.09 -1.31
N HIS A 161 19.79 15.40 -0.33
CA HIS A 161 21.16 14.87 -0.37
C HIS A 161 21.24 13.36 -0.61
N TYR A 162 20.10 12.68 -0.73
CA TYR A 162 20.10 11.25 -1.02
C TYR A 162 20.43 10.98 -2.49
N THR A 163 21.19 9.93 -2.68
CA THR A 163 21.55 9.40 -4.00
C THR A 163 21.25 7.92 -4.06
N GLY A 164 21.34 7.30 -5.22
CA GLY A 164 21.18 5.85 -5.36
C GLY A 164 22.06 5.06 -4.39
N LYS A 165 23.28 5.54 -4.13
CA LYS A 165 24.18 4.92 -3.16
C LYS A 165 23.58 4.89 -1.76
N THR A 166 22.85 5.92 -1.34
CA THR A 166 22.20 5.97 -0.02
C THR A 166 21.17 4.84 0.13
N TYR A 167 20.34 4.61 -0.88
CA TYR A 167 19.35 3.52 -0.87
C TYR A 167 20.01 2.13 -0.82
N VAL A 168 21.07 1.94 -1.59
CA VAL A 168 21.86 0.69 -1.55
C VAL A 168 22.44 0.45 -0.15
N GLU A 169 23.01 1.49 0.48
CA GLU A 169 23.56 1.39 1.82
C GLU A 169 22.48 1.09 2.89
N ILE A 170 21.30 1.69 2.79
CA ILE A 170 20.17 1.37 3.69
C ILE A 170 19.86 -0.13 3.64
N VAL A 171 19.74 -0.72 2.44
CA VAL A 171 19.47 -2.16 2.29
C VAL A 171 20.60 -3.00 2.92
N LYS A 172 21.85 -2.67 2.62
CA LYS A 172 23.01 -3.37 3.19
C LYS A 172 22.99 -3.34 4.71
N ARG A 173 22.69 -2.19 5.33
CA ARG A 173 22.62 -2.06 6.79
C ARG A 173 21.56 -2.98 7.41
N VAL A 174 20.43 -3.15 6.74
CA VAL A 174 19.41 -4.13 7.19
C VAL A 174 19.96 -5.55 7.13
N LYS A 175 20.58 -5.95 6.01
CA LYS A 175 21.12 -7.30 5.81
C LYS A 175 22.35 -7.58 6.67
N GLU A 176 23.16 -6.56 6.98
CA GLU A 176 24.26 -6.68 7.94
C GLU A 176 23.76 -6.93 9.37
N ALA A 177 22.65 -6.27 9.75
CA ALA A 177 22.05 -6.42 11.08
C ALA A 177 21.36 -7.79 11.25
N VAL A 178 20.52 -8.16 10.26
CA VAL A 178 19.74 -9.42 10.24
C VAL A 178 19.71 -9.94 8.80
N PRO A 179 20.59 -10.85 8.40
CA PRO A 179 20.69 -11.35 7.02
C PRO A 179 19.40 -11.94 6.45
N GLU A 180 18.59 -12.61 7.27
CA GLU A 180 17.33 -13.24 6.88
C GLU A 180 16.13 -12.29 6.85
N MET A 181 16.29 -11.04 7.34
CA MET A 181 15.19 -10.07 7.32
C MET A 181 14.76 -9.76 5.89
N HIS A 182 13.47 -9.97 5.59
CA HIS A 182 12.90 -9.54 4.30
C HIS A 182 12.85 -8.02 4.23
N VAL A 183 13.43 -7.46 3.18
CA VAL A 183 13.48 -6.01 2.95
C VAL A 183 12.43 -5.63 1.92
N HIS A 184 11.31 -5.10 2.40
CA HIS A 184 10.22 -4.53 1.60
C HIS A 184 10.39 -3.02 1.58
N ALA A 185 11.09 -2.49 0.58
CA ALA A 185 11.54 -1.10 0.64
C ALA A 185 11.42 -0.38 -0.68
N PHE A 186 11.30 0.90 -0.53
CA PHE A 186 11.30 1.98 -1.50
C PHE A 186 10.07 2.03 -2.41
N SER A 187 9.49 3.20 -2.51
CA SER A 187 8.48 3.51 -3.50
C SER A 187 9.10 3.60 -4.91
N PRO A 188 8.31 3.45 -5.98
CA PRO A 188 8.77 3.72 -7.34
C PRO A 188 9.44 5.09 -7.50
N LEU A 189 8.97 6.10 -6.75
CA LEU A 189 9.57 7.43 -6.74
C LEU A 189 10.99 7.43 -6.18
N GLU A 190 11.23 6.72 -5.06
CA GLU A 190 12.57 6.60 -4.46
C GLU A 190 13.52 5.84 -5.37
N VAL A 191 13.04 4.78 -6.03
CA VAL A 191 13.81 4.02 -7.03
C VAL A 191 14.16 4.89 -8.22
N TRP A 192 13.19 5.63 -8.75
CA TRP A 192 13.44 6.57 -9.86
C TRP A 192 14.50 7.61 -9.48
N GLN A 193 14.33 8.26 -8.34
CA GLN A 193 15.28 9.28 -7.84
C GLN A 193 16.67 8.67 -7.58
N GLY A 194 16.72 7.47 -7.06
CA GLY A 194 17.97 6.73 -6.85
C GLY A 194 18.70 6.47 -8.16
N ALA A 195 18.00 5.97 -9.18
CA ALA A 195 18.55 5.72 -10.50
C ALA A 195 19.10 7.01 -11.16
N GLN A 196 18.31 8.10 -11.13
CA GLN A 196 18.70 9.39 -11.68
C GLN A 196 19.97 9.95 -11.02
N THR A 197 20.03 9.90 -9.68
CA THR A 197 21.17 10.42 -8.91
C THR A 197 22.41 9.53 -9.01
N ALA A 198 22.24 8.23 -9.23
CA ALA A 198 23.33 7.29 -9.53
C ALA A 198 23.80 7.37 -10.99
N LYS A 199 23.01 8.01 -11.87
CA LYS A 199 23.22 8.04 -13.34
C LYS A 199 23.20 6.63 -13.96
N LEU A 200 22.28 5.80 -13.48
CA LEU A 200 22.02 4.45 -13.95
C LEU A 200 20.64 4.37 -14.61
N SER A 201 20.45 3.38 -15.47
CA SER A 201 19.11 2.98 -15.88
C SER A 201 18.33 2.38 -14.69
N LEU A 202 17.00 2.32 -14.80
CA LEU A 202 16.17 1.67 -13.76
C LEU A 202 16.56 0.20 -13.57
N GLU A 203 16.82 -0.53 -14.64
CA GLU A 203 17.21 -1.93 -14.61
C GLU A 203 18.55 -2.13 -13.87
N GLU A 204 19.56 -1.30 -14.20
CA GLU A 204 20.86 -1.35 -13.52
C GLU A 204 20.71 -1.03 -12.02
N PHE A 205 19.96 0.01 -11.68
CA PHE A 205 19.77 0.40 -10.29
C PHE A 205 18.97 -0.62 -9.50
N LEU A 206 17.90 -1.20 -10.07
CA LEU A 206 17.15 -2.30 -9.46
C LEU A 206 18.05 -3.53 -9.25
N THR A 207 18.95 -3.79 -10.19
CA THR A 207 19.93 -4.88 -10.05
C THR A 207 20.89 -4.61 -8.88
N GLU A 208 21.39 -3.39 -8.73
CA GLU A 208 22.23 -3.02 -7.57
C GLU A 208 21.47 -3.17 -6.25
N LEU A 209 20.23 -2.71 -6.18
CA LEU A 209 19.39 -2.87 -4.99
C LEU A 209 19.14 -4.34 -4.64
N LYS A 210 18.85 -5.17 -5.65
CA LYS A 210 18.68 -6.61 -5.49
C LYS A 210 19.95 -7.29 -5.00
N LEU A 211 21.10 -6.95 -5.56
CA LEU A 211 22.41 -7.46 -5.10
C LEU A 211 22.74 -7.00 -3.68
N ALA A 212 22.27 -5.83 -3.26
CA ALA A 212 22.40 -5.38 -1.90
C ALA A 212 21.50 -6.13 -0.90
N GLY A 213 20.47 -6.84 -1.40
CA GLY A 213 19.54 -7.62 -0.61
C GLY A 213 18.11 -7.08 -0.55
N LEU A 214 17.71 -6.20 -1.45
CA LEU A 214 16.31 -5.80 -1.58
C LEU A 214 15.48 -6.98 -2.06
N ASP A 215 14.40 -7.31 -1.37
CA ASP A 215 13.54 -8.45 -1.69
C ASP A 215 12.30 -8.05 -2.50
N THR A 216 11.56 -7.02 -2.04
CA THR A 216 10.34 -6.56 -2.72
C THR A 216 10.18 -5.05 -2.65
N LEU A 217 9.39 -4.50 -3.58
CA LEU A 217 9.03 -3.08 -3.64
C LEU A 217 7.57 -2.90 -3.23
N PRO A 218 7.25 -1.98 -2.31
CA PRO A 218 5.87 -1.56 -2.09
C PRO A 218 5.35 -0.73 -3.26
N GLY A 219 4.16 -1.02 -3.76
CA GLY A 219 3.50 -0.25 -4.81
C GLY A 219 2.91 1.07 -4.29
N THR A 220 3.67 1.85 -3.55
CA THR A 220 3.24 3.10 -2.91
C THR A 220 3.51 4.33 -3.78
N ALA A 221 3.03 5.48 -3.30
CA ALA A 221 3.23 6.80 -3.93
C ALA A 221 2.60 6.96 -5.32
N ALA A 222 1.68 6.07 -5.72
CA ALA A 222 0.85 6.23 -6.91
C ALA A 222 -0.18 7.35 -6.72
N GLU A 223 -0.85 7.38 -5.57
CA GLU A 223 -2.01 8.21 -5.22
C GLU A 223 -3.11 8.09 -6.28
N VAL A 224 -2.90 8.70 -7.43
CA VAL A 224 -3.76 8.63 -8.62
C VAL A 224 -2.87 8.54 -9.87
N LEU A 225 -3.18 7.63 -10.78
CA LEU A 225 -2.46 7.45 -12.04
C LEU A 225 -3.20 8.18 -13.17
N ASP A 226 -3.30 9.49 -13.01
CA ASP A 226 -3.86 10.45 -13.96
C ASP A 226 -3.00 11.72 -13.91
N ASP A 227 -2.31 12.03 -14.99
CA ASP A 227 -1.30 13.07 -14.99
C ASP A 227 -1.88 14.49 -14.86
N GLU A 228 -3.12 14.75 -15.30
CA GLU A 228 -3.77 16.04 -15.09
C GLU A 228 -4.03 16.28 -13.59
N VAL A 229 -4.55 15.25 -12.90
CA VAL A 229 -4.77 15.29 -11.46
C VAL A 229 -3.44 15.34 -10.70
N ARG A 230 -2.42 14.60 -11.13
CA ARG A 230 -1.08 14.61 -10.52
C ARG A 230 -0.43 15.98 -10.57
N GLN A 231 -0.60 16.74 -11.67
CA GLN A 231 -0.10 18.12 -11.77
C GLN A 231 -0.67 19.05 -10.70
N VAL A 232 -1.86 18.78 -10.21
CA VAL A 232 -2.47 19.55 -9.11
C VAL A 232 -1.99 19.04 -7.74
N LEU A 233 -2.03 17.73 -7.53
CA LEU A 233 -1.78 17.13 -6.21
C LEU A 233 -0.29 17.00 -5.85
N CYS A 234 0.53 16.64 -6.82
CA CYS A 234 1.95 16.28 -6.61
C CYS A 234 2.79 16.52 -7.88
N PRO A 235 2.90 17.77 -8.34
CA PRO A 235 3.56 18.11 -9.60
C PRO A 235 5.05 17.73 -9.64
N ASP A 236 5.69 17.62 -8.49
CA ASP A 236 7.11 17.27 -8.38
C ASP A 236 7.37 15.76 -8.49
N LYS A 237 6.32 14.92 -8.43
CA LYS A 237 6.47 13.46 -8.52
C LYS A 237 6.62 12.97 -9.95
N ILE A 238 7.13 11.75 -10.09
CA ILE A 238 7.13 11.02 -11.35
C ILE A 238 5.72 10.92 -11.94
N ASN A 239 5.62 10.94 -13.26
CA ASN A 239 4.35 10.80 -13.97
C ASN A 239 3.85 9.34 -13.96
N THR A 240 2.66 9.11 -14.53
CA THR A 240 2.03 7.79 -14.58
C THR A 240 2.90 6.75 -15.29
N GLU A 241 3.47 7.09 -16.47
CA GLU A 241 4.33 6.18 -17.23
C GLU A 241 5.61 5.80 -16.47
N GLN A 242 6.20 6.77 -15.77
CA GLN A 242 7.40 6.53 -14.96
C GLN A 242 7.13 5.70 -13.71
N TRP A 243 5.90 5.71 -13.23
CA TRP A 243 5.50 4.93 -12.07
C TRP A 243 5.21 3.47 -12.45
N LEU A 244 4.56 3.24 -13.61
CA LEU A 244 4.23 1.92 -14.16
C LEU A 244 5.45 1.22 -14.73
#